data_b139973a06821ac00e229c1023e8ba14
#
_entry.id   b139973a06821ac00e229c1023e8ba14
#
_cell.length_a   1.000
_cell.length_b   1.000
_cell.length_c   1.000
_cell.angle_alpha   90.00
_cell.angle_beta   90.00
_cell.angle_gamma   90.00
#
_symmetry.space_group_name_H-M   'P 1'
#
loop_
_entity.id
_entity.type
_entity.pdbx_description
1 polymer ?
#
loop_
_entity_poly.entity_id
_entity_poly.type
_entity_poly.pdbx_seq_one_letter_code
_entity_poly.pdbx_strand_id
1 'polypeptide(L)'
;MQSLRHLEKPLSSNGYLLSTAADRLGTLNPSPSDLPIEKIRELFALQGYVWLKGFFDKDDVLSLRKRFFNAYIKSGLLQADSDPTDGFFSGIKESGYNTKTLMEFVRTACYESFCLQEKLWQFYDNFFEGPSYLHKRKIVRYKTPHNATQLIVGHPTTTPAHYDLIYLRGGNDKVVSSWIPLGDTPIEMGGLVYLEGSALLGKKMEAEFSINNKHLNPEERISAYNKNMTEGGWIGKDLGAMAETFNARWLVADYEAGDMVIHSPYMIHAATDNVDAMCRIRLSTDIRYQSIREELDVRWENHWTLEDML
;
A
#
# COMPACT_ATOMS: atom_id res chain seq x y z
N MET A 1 -12.05 19.29 -7.80
CA MET A 1 -10.58 19.31 -7.70
C MET A 1 -10.24 19.88 -6.34
N GLN A 2 -9.83 19.03 -5.39
CA GLN A 2 -9.23 19.50 -4.16
C GLN A 2 -7.92 20.22 -4.53
N SER A 3 -7.78 21.44 -4.06
CA SER A 3 -6.60 22.26 -4.38
C SER A 3 -5.43 21.79 -3.52
N LEU A 4 -4.36 21.28 -4.13
CA LEU A 4 -3.08 20.98 -3.48
C LEU A 4 -2.39 22.25 -2.91
N ARG A 5 -3.07 23.41 -2.93
CA ARG A 5 -2.55 24.71 -2.49
C ARG A 5 -2.32 24.84 -0.97
N HIS A 6 -2.63 23.80 -0.18
CA HIS A 6 -2.54 23.83 1.29
C HIS A 6 -1.46 22.90 1.86
N LEU A 7 -0.55 22.36 1.03
CA LEU A 7 0.57 21.60 1.58
C LEU A 7 1.51 22.56 2.32
N GLU A 8 1.45 22.54 3.64
CA GLU A 8 2.31 23.35 4.51
C GLU A 8 3.78 22.92 4.41
N LYS A 9 4.02 21.69 4.00
CA LYS A 9 5.35 21.11 3.86
C LYS A 9 5.54 20.44 2.50
N PRO A 10 6.75 20.46 1.93
CA PRO A 10 7.02 19.72 0.71
C PRO A 10 6.86 18.22 0.94
N LEU A 11 6.25 17.52 -0.02
CA LEU A 11 6.17 16.07 -0.01
C LEU A 11 7.50 15.45 -0.42
N SER A 12 7.84 14.34 0.23
CA SER A 12 9.02 13.55 -0.11
C SER A 12 8.73 12.05 -0.05
N SER A 13 9.58 11.27 -0.66
CA SER A 13 9.62 9.81 -0.53
C SER A 13 11.07 9.38 -0.38
N ASN A 14 11.40 8.68 0.69
CA ASN A 14 12.78 8.33 1.03
C ASN A 14 13.74 9.56 1.01
N GLY A 15 13.23 10.70 1.46
CA GLY A 15 13.95 11.97 1.48
C GLY A 15 14.07 12.70 0.15
N TYR A 16 13.67 12.09 -0.98
CA TYR A 16 13.60 12.76 -2.28
C TYR A 16 12.33 13.60 -2.38
N LEU A 17 12.47 14.86 -2.73
CA LEU A 17 11.33 15.78 -2.87
C LEU A 17 10.50 15.46 -4.11
N LEU A 18 9.18 15.55 -3.98
CA LEU A 18 8.26 15.53 -5.11
C LEU A 18 8.03 16.98 -5.59
N SER A 19 7.99 17.15 -6.90
CA SER A 19 7.55 18.42 -7.49
C SER A 19 6.06 18.66 -7.23
N THR A 20 5.70 19.88 -6.89
CA THR A 20 4.31 20.32 -6.71
C THR A 20 3.71 20.91 -7.99
N ALA A 21 4.44 20.90 -9.11
CA ALA A 21 3.95 21.36 -10.39
C ALA A 21 2.74 20.51 -10.84
N ALA A 22 1.74 21.14 -11.45
CA ALA A 22 0.48 20.48 -11.80
C ALA A 22 0.62 19.33 -12.82
N ASP A 23 1.73 19.32 -13.57
CA ASP A 23 2.11 18.24 -14.49
C ASP A 23 2.95 17.13 -13.84
N ARG A 24 3.27 17.26 -12.54
CA ARG A 24 4.06 16.28 -11.76
C ARG A 24 3.33 15.77 -10.51
N LEU A 25 2.38 16.54 -9.99
CA LEU A 25 1.56 16.16 -8.84
C LEU A 25 0.08 16.41 -9.12
N GLY A 26 -0.75 15.45 -8.81
CA GLY A 26 -2.20 15.51 -8.93
C GLY A 26 -2.89 14.84 -7.74
N THR A 27 -4.22 14.77 -7.78
CA THR A 27 -5.02 14.09 -6.75
C THR A 27 -5.69 12.86 -7.33
N LEU A 28 -5.82 11.80 -6.53
CA LEU A 28 -6.67 10.67 -6.88
C LEU A 28 -8.12 11.14 -6.99
N ASN A 29 -8.86 10.52 -7.91
CA ASN A 29 -10.29 10.75 -8.03
C ASN A 29 -11.04 9.77 -7.13
N PRO A 30 -11.80 10.26 -6.14
CA PRO A 30 -12.61 9.39 -5.30
C PRO A 30 -13.83 8.86 -6.06
N SER A 31 -14.26 7.67 -5.70
CA SER A 31 -15.50 7.05 -6.18
C SER A 31 -16.38 6.69 -4.97
N PRO A 32 -17.71 6.92 -5.05
CA PRO A 32 -18.61 6.40 -4.03
C PRO A 32 -18.51 4.89 -3.91
N SER A 33 -18.57 4.35 -2.68
CA SER A 33 -18.46 2.91 -2.44
C SER A 33 -19.70 2.10 -2.88
N ASP A 34 -20.80 2.78 -3.18
CA ASP A 34 -22.06 2.22 -3.66
C ASP A 34 -22.23 2.26 -5.19
N LEU A 35 -21.15 2.62 -5.93
CA LEU A 35 -21.18 2.52 -7.39
C LEU A 35 -21.51 1.08 -7.84
N PRO A 36 -22.28 0.94 -8.94
CA PRO A 36 -22.49 -0.36 -9.58
C PRO A 36 -21.15 -1.06 -9.88
N ILE A 37 -21.07 -2.35 -9.63
CA ILE A 37 -19.81 -3.10 -9.76
C ILE A 37 -19.23 -3.04 -11.18
N GLU A 38 -20.09 -2.95 -12.20
CA GLU A 38 -19.71 -2.79 -13.60
C GLU A 38 -18.94 -1.48 -13.81
N LYS A 39 -19.38 -0.41 -13.15
CA LYS A 39 -18.69 0.89 -13.20
C LYS A 39 -17.35 0.86 -12.47
N ILE A 40 -17.27 0.13 -11.35
CA ILE A 40 -16.01 -0.08 -10.64
C ILE A 40 -15.03 -0.84 -11.53
N ARG A 41 -15.48 -1.89 -12.22
CA ARG A 41 -14.64 -2.65 -13.18
C ARG A 41 -14.18 -1.79 -14.36
N GLU A 42 -15.06 -0.96 -14.92
CA GLU A 42 -14.71 -0.01 -15.99
C GLU A 42 -13.62 0.98 -15.54
N LEU A 43 -13.80 1.60 -14.36
CA LEU A 43 -12.82 2.53 -13.79
C LEU A 43 -11.49 1.84 -13.50
N PHE A 44 -11.53 0.63 -12.93
CA PHE A 44 -10.34 -0.17 -12.65
C PHE A 44 -9.57 -0.51 -13.94
N ALA A 45 -10.26 -0.94 -14.98
CA ALA A 45 -9.65 -1.23 -16.26
C ALA A 45 -9.05 0.01 -16.93
N LEU A 46 -9.70 1.17 -16.78
CA LEU A 46 -9.26 2.43 -17.38
C LEU A 46 -8.08 3.06 -16.65
N GLN A 47 -8.15 3.11 -15.31
CA GLN A 47 -7.21 3.87 -14.48
C GLN A 47 -6.14 3.00 -13.82
N GLY A 48 -6.37 1.69 -13.72
CA GLY A 48 -5.51 0.75 -12.98
C GLY A 48 -5.74 0.77 -11.46
N TYR A 49 -6.62 1.64 -10.97
CA TYR A 49 -7.01 1.73 -9.56
C TYR A 49 -8.45 2.25 -9.42
N VAL A 50 -9.08 2.02 -8.26
CA VAL A 50 -10.31 2.71 -7.86
C VAL A 50 -10.23 3.04 -6.36
N TRP A 51 -10.43 4.31 -6.00
CA TRP A 51 -10.51 4.74 -4.61
C TRP A 51 -11.98 4.80 -4.18
N LEU A 52 -12.39 3.86 -3.33
CA LEU A 52 -13.75 3.73 -2.80
C LEU A 52 -13.85 4.45 -1.44
N LYS A 53 -14.60 5.54 -1.41
CA LYS A 53 -14.83 6.34 -0.21
C LYS A 53 -15.82 5.66 0.73
N GLY A 54 -15.46 5.55 2.01
CA GLY A 54 -16.36 5.00 3.03
C GLY A 54 -16.81 3.57 2.74
N PHE A 55 -15.92 2.73 2.20
CA PHE A 55 -16.23 1.34 1.94
C PHE A 55 -16.45 0.55 3.22
N PHE A 56 -15.64 0.75 4.25
CA PHE A 56 -15.80 0.13 5.57
C PHE A 56 -16.55 1.05 6.52
N ASP A 57 -17.15 0.46 7.55
CA ASP A 57 -17.61 1.21 8.70
C ASP A 57 -16.40 1.83 9.42
N LYS A 58 -16.49 3.12 9.74
CA LYS A 58 -15.40 3.86 10.37
C LYS A 58 -15.08 3.33 11.76
N ASP A 59 -16.09 2.92 12.52
CA ASP A 59 -15.92 2.43 13.88
C ASP A 59 -15.23 1.05 13.89
N ASP A 60 -15.53 0.20 12.91
CA ASP A 60 -14.83 -1.08 12.72
C ASP A 60 -13.34 -0.85 12.46
N VAL A 61 -13.02 0.08 11.55
CA VAL A 61 -11.63 0.44 11.23
C VAL A 61 -10.91 0.99 12.46
N LEU A 62 -11.53 1.92 13.19
CA LEU A 62 -10.94 2.52 14.39
C LEU A 62 -10.82 1.51 15.54
N SER A 63 -11.76 0.58 15.66
CA SER A 63 -11.67 -0.52 16.62
C SER A 63 -10.46 -1.43 16.32
N LEU A 64 -10.24 -1.77 15.05
CA LEU A 64 -9.06 -2.54 14.65
C LEU A 64 -7.77 -1.76 14.89
N ARG A 65 -7.74 -0.45 14.57
CA ARG A 65 -6.61 0.45 14.85
C ARG A 65 -6.28 0.46 16.34
N LYS A 66 -7.29 0.61 17.19
CA LYS A 66 -7.13 0.59 18.65
C LYS A 66 -6.54 -0.73 19.15
N ARG A 67 -7.01 -1.87 18.62
CA ARG A 67 -6.47 -3.20 18.94
C ARG A 67 -5.02 -3.32 18.54
N PHE A 68 -4.66 -2.83 17.36
CA PHE A 68 -3.27 -2.82 16.89
C PHE A 68 -2.37 -2.05 17.85
N PHE A 69 -2.70 -0.80 18.14
CA PHE A 69 -1.86 0.04 18.99
C PHE A 69 -1.86 -0.38 20.46
N ASN A 70 -2.92 -1.02 20.95
CA ASN A 70 -2.91 -1.63 22.30
C ASN A 70 -1.82 -2.70 22.45
N ALA A 71 -1.52 -3.45 21.40
CA ALA A 71 -0.42 -4.43 21.41
C ALA A 71 0.96 -3.76 21.58
N TYR A 72 1.08 -2.47 21.25
CA TYR A 72 2.32 -1.69 21.33
C TYR A 72 2.48 -0.84 22.58
N ILE A 73 1.50 -0.78 23.49
CA ILE A 73 1.58 0.05 24.71
C ILE A 73 2.86 -0.26 25.51
N LYS A 74 3.18 -1.55 25.69
CA LYS A 74 4.35 -1.98 26.47
C LYS A 74 5.69 -1.72 25.76
N SER A 75 5.69 -1.45 24.47
CA SER A 75 6.93 -1.18 23.73
C SER A 75 7.42 0.25 23.84
N GLY A 76 6.55 1.15 24.35
CA GLY A 76 6.82 2.59 24.39
C GLY A 76 6.71 3.28 23.03
N LEU A 77 6.15 2.64 22.01
CA LEU A 77 5.95 3.23 20.69
C LEU A 77 5.02 4.43 20.72
N LEU A 78 3.99 4.36 21.56
CA LEU A 78 2.99 5.42 21.69
C LEU A 78 3.35 6.39 22.81
N GLN A 79 2.93 7.63 22.65
CA GLN A 79 3.02 8.64 23.68
C GLN A 79 2.25 8.18 24.94
N ALA A 80 2.87 8.34 26.11
CA ALA A 80 2.24 7.97 27.38
C ALA A 80 0.92 8.73 27.57
N ASP A 81 -0.05 8.05 28.18
CA ASP A 81 -1.37 8.60 28.52
C ASP A 81 -2.23 9.07 27.33
N SER A 82 -1.83 8.78 26.08
CA SER A 82 -2.68 9.03 24.91
C SER A 82 -3.64 7.86 24.64
N ASP A 83 -4.81 8.15 24.01
CA ASP A 83 -5.65 7.05 23.52
C ASP A 83 -4.92 6.31 22.38
N PRO A 84 -4.77 4.99 22.47
CA PRO A 84 -4.11 4.21 21.42
C PRO A 84 -4.69 4.43 20.02
N THR A 85 -5.99 4.77 19.91
CA THR A 85 -6.64 5.06 18.63
C THR A 85 -6.02 6.25 17.91
N ASP A 86 -5.51 7.24 18.64
CA ASP A 86 -4.89 8.43 18.07
C ASP A 86 -3.56 8.09 17.39
N GLY A 87 -2.80 7.13 17.96
CA GLY A 87 -1.53 6.69 17.43
C GLY A 87 -0.43 7.75 17.51
N PHE A 88 -0.43 8.59 18.55
CA PHE A 88 0.64 9.57 18.77
C PHE A 88 1.96 8.86 19.08
N PHE A 89 2.98 9.22 18.31
CA PHE A 89 4.31 8.63 18.40
C PHE A 89 5.09 9.22 19.59
N SER A 90 5.70 8.35 20.40
CA SER A 90 6.49 8.77 21.56
C SER A 90 7.86 9.38 21.23
N GLY A 91 8.34 9.21 19.99
CA GLY A 91 9.72 9.50 19.59
C GLY A 91 10.70 8.34 19.83
N ILE A 92 10.28 7.26 20.46
CA ILE A 92 11.10 6.08 20.69
C ILE A 92 11.09 5.20 19.44
N LYS A 93 12.25 5.07 18.79
CA LYS A 93 12.43 4.17 17.65
C LYS A 93 12.39 2.72 18.10
N GLU A 94 11.93 1.90 17.18
CA GLU A 94 11.66 0.48 17.40
C GLU A 94 12.86 -0.35 17.82
N SER A 95 12.55 -1.32 18.67
CA SER A 95 13.39 -2.49 18.91
C SER A 95 12.84 -3.69 18.12
N GLY A 96 13.59 -4.77 18.01
CA GLY A 96 13.13 -6.03 17.41
C GLY A 96 11.85 -6.63 18.03
N TYR A 97 11.44 -6.13 19.20
CA TYR A 97 10.17 -6.45 19.85
C TYR A 97 8.97 -6.00 19.01
N ASN A 98 9.03 -4.80 18.42
CA ASN A 98 7.91 -4.24 17.66
C ASN A 98 7.62 -5.04 16.40
N THR A 99 8.64 -5.61 15.78
CA THR A 99 8.48 -6.47 14.62
C THR A 99 7.81 -7.79 14.97
N LYS A 100 8.17 -8.39 16.11
CA LYS A 100 7.48 -9.58 16.63
C LYS A 100 5.99 -9.30 16.87
N THR A 101 5.68 -8.19 17.53
CA THR A 101 4.31 -7.76 17.80
C THR A 101 3.52 -7.60 16.51
N LEU A 102 4.11 -7.03 15.46
CA LEU A 102 3.49 -6.92 14.14
C LEU A 102 3.16 -8.30 13.55
N MET A 103 4.13 -9.24 13.57
CA MET A 103 3.93 -10.60 13.05
C MET A 103 2.88 -11.39 13.85
N GLU A 104 2.78 -11.15 15.15
CA GLU A 104 1.73 -11.73 15.99
C GLU A 104 0.37 -11.13 15.63
N PHE A 105 0.27 -9.82 15.43
CA PHE A 105 -0.98 -9.13 15.10
C PHE A 105 -1.60 -9.62 13.79
N VAL A 106 -0.82 -9.80 12.73
CA VAL A 106 -1.34 -10.26 11.43
C VAL A 106 -1.91 -11.69 11.45
N ARG A 107 -1.69 -12.42 12.55
CA ARG A 107 -2.21 -13.78 12.79
C ARG A 107 -3.39 -13.81 13.76
N THR A 108 -3.84 -12.64 14.25
CA THR A 108 -4.95 -12.58 15.18
C THR A 108 -6.29 -12.81 14.49
N ALA A 109 -7.21 -13.48 15.19
CA ALA A 109 -8.57 -13.68 14.68
C ALA A 109 -9.31 -12.37 14.40
N CYS A 110 -9.06 -11.31 15.18
CA CYS A 110 -9.70 -10.02 14.96
C CYS A 110 -9.27 -9.35 13.65
N TYR A 111 -7.99 -9.46 13.28
CA TYR A 111 -7.50 -8.96 12.00
C TYR A 111 -7.98 -9.83 10.83
N GLU A 112 -7.97 -11.16 11.00
CA GLU A 112 -8.51 -12.09 10.02
C GLU A 112 -9.99 -11.80 9.74
N SER A 113 -10.81 -11.66 10.78
CA SER A 113 -12.24 -11.34 10.66
C SER A 113 -12.48 -10.01 9.94
N PHE A 114 -11.62 -8.98 10.18
CA PHE A 114 -11.71 -7.71 9.45
C PHE A 114 -11.47 -7.92 7.95
N CYS A 115 -10.47 -8.72 7.58
CA CYS A 115 -10.15 -9.01 6.17
C CYS A 115 -11.19 -9.92 5.48
N LEU A 116 -11.99 -10.63 6.24
CA LEU A 116 -13.06 -11.55 5.78
C LEU A 116 -14.47 -11.01 6.04
N GLN A 117 -14.63 -9.69 6.22
CA GLN A 117 -15.97 -9.11 6.35
C GLN A 117 -16.83 -9.48 5.15
N GLU A 118 -18.08 -9.80 5.39
CA GLU A 118 -19.04 -10.25 4.36
C GLU A 118 -19.13 -9.25 3.20
N LYS A 119 -19.19 -7.95 3.52
CA LYS A 119 -19.20 -6.86 2.53
C LYS A 119 -18.00 -6.90 1.58
N LEU A 120 -16.81 -7.18 2.12
CA LEU A 120 -15.58 -7.23 1.33
C LEU A 120 -15.56 -8.48 0.44
N TRP A 121 -15.97 -9.62 1.02
CA TRP A 121 -16.07 -10.87 0.27
C TRP A 121 -17.08 -10.78 -0.87
N GLN A 122 -18.29 -10.27 -0.60
CA GLN A 122 -19.33 -10.07 -1.60
C GLN A 122 -18.89 -9.09 -2.70
N PHE A 123 -18.14 -8.03 -2.33
CA PHE A 123 -17.57 -7.10 -3.29
C PHE A 123 -16.67 -7.82 -4.29
N TYR A 124 -15.76 -8.67 -3.81
CA TYR A 124 -14.84 -9.38 -4.69
C TYR A 124 -15.48 -10.51 -5.48
N ASP A 125 -16.45 -11.22 -4.91
CA ASP A 125 -17.25 -12.20 -5.67
C ASP A 125 -17.97 -11.53 -6.85
N ASN A 126 -18.55 -10.37 -6.62
CA ASN A 126 -19.17 -9.57 -7.68
C ASN A 126 -18.14 -9.00 -8.66
N PHE A 127 -16.99 -8.53 -8.17
CA PHE A 127 -15.92 -7.98 -9.01
C PHE A 127 -15.34 -9.03 -9.96
N PHE A 128 -15.15 -10.25 -9.51
CA PHE A 128 -14.62 -11.37 -10.31
C PHE A 128 -15.70 -12.22 -11.01
N GLU A 129 -16.97 -11.88 -10.85
CA GLU A 129 -18.10 -12.65 -11.41
C GLU A 129 -18.09 -14.14 -10.98
N GLY A 130 -17.76 -14.36 -9.72
CA GLY A 130 -17.71 -15.69 -9.13
C GLY A 130 -16.90 -15.72 -7.83
N PRO A 131 -16.77 -16.90 -7.21
CA PRO A 131 -16.12 -17.02 -5.91
C PRO A 131 -14.70 -16.47 -5.92
N SER A 132 -14.37 -15.71 -4.89
CA SER A 132 -13.06 -15.11 -4.69
C SER A 132 -12.26 -15.78 -3.57
N TYR A 133 -10.98 -15.53 -3.53
CA TYR A 133 -10.03 -16.05 -2.56
C TYR A 133 -9.20 -14.91 -1.97
N LEU A 134 -9.14 -14.82 -0.65
CA LEU A 134 -8.25 -13.94 0.07
C LEU A 134 -6.91 -14.65 0.32
N HIS A 135 -5.82 -14.10 -0.18
CA HIS A 135 -4.49 -14.62 0.11
C HIS A 135 -4.19 -14.57 1.62
N LYS A 136 -3.60 -15.63 2.16
CA LYS A 136 -3.23 -15.69 3.59
C LYS A 136 -2.20 -14.63 3.97
N ARG A 137 -1.28 -14.31 3.06
CA ARG A 137 -0.27 -13.28 3.26
C ARG A 137 -0.91 -11.91 3.19
N LYS A 138 -1.27 -11.39 4.34
CA LYS A 138 -1.78 -10.03 4.54
C LYS A 138 -0.69 -9.20 5.22
N ILE A 139 -0.54 -7.96 4.78
CA ILE A 139 0.55 -7.09 5.22
C ILE A 139 -0.04 -5.91 5.99
N VAL A 140 0.41 -5.70 7.22
CA VAL A 140 0.11 -4.49 7.99
C VAL A 140 1.37 -3.64 8.02
N ARG A 141 1.21 -2.36 7.72
CA ARG A 141 2.33 -1.41 7.74
C ARG A 141 1.98 -0.23 8.63
N TYR A 142 2.86 0.06 9.57
CA TYR A 142 2.80 1.33 10.26
C TYR A 142 4.05 2.16 9.95
N LYS A 143 3.89 3.48 9.97
CA LYS A 143 4.95 4.42 9.63
C LYS A 143 5.00 5.52 10.68
N THR A 144 6.10 5.58 11.40
CA THR A 144 6.37 6.64 12.37
C THR A 144 6.63 7.97 11.66
N PRO A 145 6.26 9.10 12.26
CA PRO A 145 6.56 10.40 11.69
C PRO A 145 8.06 10.73 11.77
N HIS A 146 8.52 11.48 10.78
CA HIS A 146 9.87 12.02 10.69
C HIS A 146 9.83 13.54 10.75
N ASN A 147 10.87 14.14 11.29
CA ASN A 147 11.06 15.57 11.12
C ASN A 147 11.46 15.84 9.65
N ALA A 148 10.65 16.62 8.94
CA ALA A 148 10.87 16.92 7.52
C ALA A 148 12.25 17.54 7.23
N THR A 149 12.83 18.27 8.20
CA THR A 149 14.17 18.89 8.05
C THR A 149 15.32 17.94 8.33
N GLN A 150 15.04 16.73 8.79
CA GLN A 150 16.04 15.70 9.15
C GLN A 150 15.98 14.47 8.24
N LEU A 151 15.17 14.51 7.20
CA LEU A 151 15.12 13.43 6.21
C LEU A 151 16.43 13.38 5.42
N ILE A 152 17.02 12.20 5.34
CA ILE A 152 18.25 11.96 4.58
C ILE A 152 17.86 11.37 3.23
N VAL A 153 18.27 12.01 2.16
CA VAL A 153 18.00 11.57 0.78
C VAL A 153 18.53 10.15 0.55
N GLY A 154 17.67 9.28 0.05
CA GLY A 154 17.97 7.87 -0.24
C GLY A 154 17.91 6.94 0.96
N HIS A 155 17.75 7.48 2.19
CA HIS A 155 17.54 6.62 3.36
C HIS A 155 16.14 5.96 3.30
N PRO A 156 16.02 4.65 3.54
CA PRO A 156 14.75 3.93 3.43
C PRO A 156 13.81 4.30 4.58
N THR A 157 12.91 5.23 4.34
CA THR A 157 11.88 5.67 5.29
C THR A 157 10.50 5.17 4.92
N THR A 158 10.32 4.81 3.64
CA THR A 158 9.03 4.38 3.11
C THR A 158 9.20 3.39 1.95
N THR A 159 8.09 2.77 1.52
CA THR A 159 8.09 1.82 0.41
C THR A 159 8.40 2.53 -0.90
N PRO A 160 9.50 2.17 -1.59
CA PRO A 160 9.85 2.72 -2.89
C PRO A 160 8.83 2.36 -3.98
N ALA A 161 8.95 3.00 -5.15
CA ALA A 161 8.06 2.74 -6.28
C ALA A 161 8.22 1.31 -6.81
N HIS A 162 7.10 0.62 -6.96
CA HIS A 162 7.01 -0.74 -7.50
C HIS A 162 5.61 -0.98 -8.09
N TYR A 163 5.43 -2.10 -8.75
CA TYR A 163 4.12 -2.69 -9.05
C TYR A 163 4.06 -4.08 -8.41
N ASP A 164 2.88 -4.49 -7.96
CA ASP A 164 2.74 -5.66 -7.08
C ASP A 164 3.12 -6.99 -7.73
N LEU A 165 2.95 -7.11 -9.06
CA LEU A 165 3.26 -8.37 -9.75
C LEU A 165 4.72 -8.79 -9.59
N ILE A 166 5.63 -7.85 -9.34
CA ILE A 166 7.04 -8.16 -9.03
C ILE A 166 7.14 -9.22 -7.92
N TYR A 167 6.24 -9.15 -6.94
CA TYR A 167 6.22 -10.06 -5.78
C TYR A 167 5.28 -11.26 -5.96
N LEU A 168 4.45 -11.26 -7.02
CA LEU A 168 3.37 -12.21 -7.25
C LEU A 168 3.57 -13.07 -8.52
N ARG A 169 4.77 -13.07 -9.07
CA ARG A 169 5.10 -13.75 -10.34
C ARG A 169 4.94 -15.27 -10.32
N GLY A 170 4.78 -15.88 -9.13
CA GLY A 170 4.52 -17.31 -9.01
C GLY A 170 3.08 -17.73 -9.33
N GLY A 171 2.18 -16.76 -9.47
CA GLY A 171 0.81 -16.93 -9.94
C GLY A 171 0.60 -16.22 -11.28
N ASN A 172 -0.59 -15.64 -11.47
CA ASN A 172 -0.90 -14.86 -12.66
C ASN A 172 -1.27 -13.39 -12.34
N ASP A 173 -1.60 -12.62 -13.36
CA ASP A 173 -1.90 -11.20 -13.26
C ASP A 173 -3.37 -10.87 -12.91
N LYS A 174 -4.15 -11.86 -12.44
CA LYS A 174 -5.58 -11.72 -12.12
C LYS A 174 -5.85 -11.42 -10.64
N VAL A 175 -4.83 -11.01 -9.92
CA VAL A 175 -4.92 -10.60 -8.52
C VAL A 175 -5.24 -9.12 -8.42
N VAL A 176 -6.01 -8.73 -7.40
CA VAL A 176 -6.31 -7.33 -7.07
C VAL A 176 -5.81 -7.04 -5.66
N SER A 177 -5.04 -6.01 -5.51
CA SER A 177 -4.58 -5.52 -4.22
C SER A 177 -5.54 -4.47 -3.67
N SER A 178 -5.82 -4.55 -2.37
CA SER A 178 -6.55 -3.53 -1.62
C SER A 178 -5.64 -2.91 -0.59
N TRP A 179 -5.43 -1.60 -0.70
CA TRP A 179 -4.83 -0.81 0.35
C TRP A 179 -5.92 -0.15 1.18
N ILE A 180 -5.88 -0.35 2.49
CA ILE A 180 -6.90 0.12 3.43
C ILE A 180 -6.21 0.95 4.52
N PRO A 181 -6.48 2.26 4.61
CA PRO A 181 -6.01 3.08 5.71
C PRO A 181 -6.74 2.68 7.00
N LEU A 182 -5.99 2.32 8.03
CA LEU A 182 -6.53 2.00 9.34
C LEU A 182 -6.52 3.26 10.24
N GLY A 183 -7.19 4.30 9.78
CA GLY A 183 -7.30 5.63 10.37
C GLY A 183 -7.19 6.71 9.32
N ASP A 184 -7.62 7.92 9.64
CA ASP A 184 -7.47 9.08 8.77
C ASP A 184 -5.98 9.25 8.43
N THR A 185 -5.69 9.43 7.16
CA THR A 185 -4.32 9.50 6.62
C THR A 185 -4.24 10.70 5.66
N PRO A 186 -4.14 11.92 6.19
CA PRO A 186 -3.88 13.09 5.37
C PRO A 186 -2.55 12.95 4.60
N ILE A 187 -2.39 13.72 3.54
CA ILE A 187 -1.26 13.61 2.60
C ILE A 187 0.08 13.61 3.34
N GLU A 188 0.22 14.46 4.39
CA GLU A 188 1.44 14.58 5.18
C GLU A 188 1.76 13.35 6.04
N MET A 189 0.79 12.47 6.29
CA MET A 189 1.02 11.20 7.00
C MET A 189 1.64 10.10 6.10
N GLY A 190 1.89 10.37 4.83
CA GLY A 190 2.61 9.46 3.97
C GLY A 190 1.77 8.27 3.51
N GLY A 191 0.59 8.53 2.97
CA GLY A 191 -0.27 7.55 2.33
C GLY A 191 0.32 6.97 1.05
N LEU A 192 -0.40 6.05 0.41
CA LEU A 192 -0.04 5.56 -0.93
C LEU A 192 -0.21 6.66 -1.97
N VAL A 193 0.69 6.66 -2.94
CA VAL A 193 0.65 7.51 -4.13
C VAL A 193 0.77 6.63 -5.38
N TYR A 194 0.10 7.02 -6.44
CA TYR A 194 0.03 6.25 -7.68
C TYR A 194 0.58 7.06 -8.84
N LEU A 195 1.43 6.44 -9.66
CA LEU A 195 1.90 7.07 -10.90
C LEU A 195 0.76 7.01 -11.92
N GLU A 196 0.27 8.16 -12.36
CA GLU A 196 -0.91 8.27 -13.24
C GLU A 196 -0.72 7.50 -14.55
N GLY A 197 -1.72 6.65 -14.91
CA GLY A 197 -1.71 5.88 -16.14
C GLY A 197 -0.66 4.75 -16.22
N SER A 198 0.01 4.45 -15.11
CA SER A 198 1.17 3.55 -15.11
C SER A 198 0.86 2.05 -15.19
N ALA A 199 -0.40 1.63 -15.16
CA ALA A 199 -0.73 0.21 -15.29
C ALA A 199 -0.22 -0.40 -16.61
N LEU A 200 -0.33 0.33 -17.71
CA LEU A 200 0.22 -0.08 -19.02
C LEU A 200 1.76 -0.09 -19.01
N LEU A 201 2.38 0.88 -18.35
CA LEU A 201 3.82 0.95 -18.19
C LEU A 201 4.34 -0.24 -17.38
N GLY A 202 3.72 -0.56 -16.23
CA GLY A 202 4.06 -1.72 -15.42
C GLY A 202 3.92 -3.04 -16.20
N LYS A 203 2.86 -3.16 -16.99
CA LYS A 203 2.67 -4.33 -17.88
C LYS A 203 3.79 -4.46 -18.92
N LYS A 204 4.22 -3.34 -19.51
CA LYS A 204 5.35 -3.31 -20.43
C LYS A 204 6.65 -3.69 -19.73
N MET A 205 6.94 -3.13 -18.57
CA MET A 205 8.14 -3.45 -17.78
C MET A 205 8.18 -4.94 -17.43
N GLU A 206 7.06 -5.54 -17.04
CA GLU A 206 6.98 -6.96 -16.72
C GLU A 206 7.19 -7.85 -17.95
N ALA A 207 6.66 -7.46 -19.11
CA ALA A 207 6.90 -8.18 -20.36
C ALA A 207 8.39 -8.14 -20.75
N GLU A 208 9.04 -6.98 -20.63
CA GLU A 208 10.47 -6.82 -20.87
C GLU A 208 11.30 -7.64 -19.88
N PHE A 209 10.94 -7.61 -18.58
CA PHE A 209 11.56 -8.44 -17.55
C PHE A 209 11.48 -9.93 -17.92
N SER A 210 10.28 -10.41 -18.30
CA SER A 210 10.07 -11.81 -18.68
C SER A 210 10.91 -12.24 -19.87
N ILE A 211 11.06 -11.38 -20.88
CA ILE A 211 11.91 -11.65 -22.04
C ILE A 211 13.39 -11.73 -21.64
N ASN A 212 13.84 -10.74 -20.87
CA ASN A 212 15.25 -10.63 -20.47
C ASN A 212 15.68 -11.76 -19.52
N ASN A 213 14.76 -12.31 -18.77
CA ASN A 213 15.01 -13.32 -17.73
C ASN A 213 14.57 -14.75 -18.11
N LYS A 214 14.15 -14.98 -19.35
CA LYS A 214 13.71 -16.31 -19.82
C LYS A 214 14.76 -17.42 -19.66
N HIS A 215 16.05 -17.04 -19.57
CA HIS A 215 17.18 -17.95 -19.39
C HIS A 215 17.41 -18.38 -17.93
N LEU A 216 16.78 -17.70 -16.95
CA LEU A 216 16.87 -18.05 -15.56
C LEU A 216 16.01 -19.28 -15.25
N ASN A 217 16.36 -20.00 -14.19
CA ASN A 217 15.49 -21.08 -13.70
C ASN A 217 14.13 -20.54 -13.20
N PRO A 218 13.09 -21.39 -13.10
CA PRO A 218 11.75 -20.96 -12.73
C PRO A 218 11.67 -20.20 -11.39
N GLU A 219 12.36 -20.69 -10.37
CA GLU A 219 12.36 -20.08 -9.02
C GLU A 219 13.03 -18.70 -9.05
N GLU A 220 14.17 -18.58 -9.72
CA GLU A 220 14.88 -17.31 -9.85
C GLU A 220 14.06 -16.28 -10.64
N ARG A 221 13.33 -16.72 -11.71
CA ARG A 221 12.49 -15.81 -12.50
C ARG A 221 11.35 -15.17 -11.70
N ILE A 222 10.75 -15.90 -10.78
CA ILE A 222 9.62 -15.38 -10.00
C ILE A 222 10.06 -14.58 -8.78
N SER A 223 11.31 -14.64 -8.37
CA SER A 223 11.82 -13.91 -7.22
C SER A 223 11.95 -12.42 -7.50
N ALA A 224 11.44 -11.60 -6.59
CA ALA A 224 11.68 -10.15 -6.58
C ALA A 224 13.13 -9.79 -6.25
N TYR A 225 13.89 -10.74 -5.73
CA TYR A 225 15.28 -10.56 -5.31
C TYR A 225 16.28 -11.22 -6.27
N ASN A 226 15.87 -11.54 -7.49
CA ASN A 226 16.82 -12.12 -8.44
C ASN A 226 17.90 -11.10 -8.85
N LYS A 227 19.01 -11.62 -9.40
CA LYS A 227 20.21 -10.82 -9.74
C LYS A 227 19.98 -9.69 -10.76
N ASN A 228 18.86 -9.72 -11.49
CA ASN A 228 18.52 -8.72 -12.50
C ASN A 228 17.49 -7.69 -11.99
N MET A 229 17.09 -7.81 -10.71
CA MET A 229 16.24 -6.83 -10.04
C MET A 229 17.07 -5.86 -9.21
N THR A 230 16.51 -4.69 -8.94
CA THR A 230 17.05 -3.81 -7.92
C THR A 230 16.90 -4.44 -6.54
N GLU A 231 17.67 -3.99 -5.56
CA GLU A 231 17.52 -4.44 -4.18
C GLU A 231 16.05 -4.32 -3.73
N GLY A 232 15.46 -5.45 -3.32
CA GLY A 232 14.06 -5.50 -2.89
C GLY A 232 13.00 -5.43 -4.00
N GLY A 233 13.38 -5.56 -5.27
CA GLY A 233 12.43 -5.64 -6.41
C GLY A 233 11.76 -4.33 -6.82
N TRP A 234 12.10 -3.18 -6.20
CA TRP A 234 11.46 -1.91 -6.54
C TRP A 234 12.12 -1.22 -7.75
N ILE A 235 11.35 -0.31 -8.38
CA ILE A 235 11.77 0.42 -9.59
C ILE A 235 12.71 1.57 -9.21
N GLY A 236 12.38 2.31 -8.13
CA GLY A 236 13.19 3.43 -7.69
C GLY A 236 12.67 4.09 -6.41
N LYS A 237 13.53 4.89 -5.77
CA LYS A 237 13.23 5.66 -4.55
C LYS A 237 12.90 7.11 -4.85
N ASP A 238 13.48 7.67 -5.91
CA ASP A 238 13.30 9.07 -6.31
C ASP A 238 12.05 9.22 -7.17
N LEU A 239 10.93 9.52 -6.51
CA LEU A 239 9.64 9.71 -7.20
C LEU A 239 9.66 10.97 -8.08
N GLY A 240 10.43 12.00 -7.73
CA GLY A 240 10.59 13.20 -8.55
C GLY A 240 11.24 12.90 -9.89
N ALA A 241 12.39 12.22 -9.88
CA ALA A 241 13.07 11.77 -11.09
C ALA A 241 12.21 10.81 -11.93
N MET A 242 11.43 9.94 -11.30
CA MET A 242 10.50 9.05 -12.00
C MET A 242 9.38 9.81 -12.70
N ALA A 243 8.79 10.84 -12.07
CA ALA A 243 7.78 11.69 -12.69
C ALA A 243 8.31 12.38 -13.96
N GLU A 244 9.58 12.84 -13.93
CA GLU A 244 10.25 13.41 -15.11
C GLU A 244 10.49 12.35 -16.18
N THR A 245 11.08 11.21 -15.81
CA THR A 245 11.45 10.13 -16.73
C THR A 245 10.24 9.58 -17.49
N PHE A 246 9.12 9.38 -16.80
CA PHE A 246 7.90 8.83 -17.38
C PHE A 246 6.93 9.90 -17.88
N ASN A 247 7.27 11.19 -17.72
CA ASN A 247 6.41 12.34 -18.02
C ASN A 247 4.99 12.14 -17.48
N ALA A 248 4.88 11.82 -16.20
CA ALA A 248 3.64 11.49 -15.52
C ALA A 248 3.55 12.16 -14.15
N ARG A 249 2.34 12.23 -13.59
CA ARG A 249 2.07 12.78 -12.27
C ARG A 249 2.01 11.68 -11.23
N TRP A 250 2.47 11.99 -10.01
CA TRP A 250 2.08 11.22 -8.84
C TRP A 250 0.73 11.74 -8.32
N LEU A 251 -0.19 10.82 -8.10
CA LEU A 251 -1.51 11.12 -7.56
C LEU A 251 -1.51 10.84 -6.06
N VAL A 252 -1.86 11.86 -5.28
CA VAL A 252 -1.96 11.82 -3.81
C VAL A 252 -3.41 11.94 -3.36
N ALA A 253 -3.72 11.56 -2.12
CA ALA A 253 -5.05 11.74 -1.55
C ALA A 253 -5.00 11.92 -0.03
N ASP A 254 -5.98 12.65 0.49
CA ASP A 254 -6.37 12.62 1.89
C ASP A 254 -7.32 11.44 2.10
N TYR A 255 -6.79 10.35 2.63
CA TYR A 255 -7.59 9.16 2.92
C TYR A 255 -8.24 9.27 4.29
N GLU A 256 -9.43 8.73 4.41
CA GLU A 256 -10.19 8.68 5.66
C GLU A 256 -10.35 7.23 6.14
N ALA A 257 -10.54 7.06 7.45
CA ALA A 257 -10.91 5.77 8.00
C ALA A 257 -12.22 5.28 7.35
N GLY A 258 -12.17 4.06 6.81
CA GLY A 258 -13.26 3.49 6.03
C GLY A 258 -13.02 3.46 4.52
N ASP A 259 -12.05 4.20 4.01
CA ASP A 259 -11.70 4.16 2.60
C ASP A 259 -11.02 2.83 2.22
N MET A 260 -11.11 2.47 0.94
CA MET A 260 -10.34 1.39 0.33
C MET A 260 -9.86 1.80 -1.06
N VAL A 261 -8.60 1.57 -1.37
CA VAL A 261 -8.11 1.70 -2.75
C VAL A 261 -7.79 0.32 -3.29
N ILE A 262 -8.47 -0.07 -4.36
CA ILE A 262 -8.12 -1.29 -5.10
C ILE A 262 -7.22 -0.93 -6.28
N HIS A 263 -6.22 -1.74 -6.58
CA HIS A 263 -5.32 -1.49 -7.71
C HIS A 263 -4.87 -2.77 -8.42
N SER A 264 -4.56 -2.60 -9.69
CA SER A 264 -4.02 -3.62 -10.59
C SER A 264 -2.63 -4.04 -10.14
N PRO A 265 -2.24 -5.32 -10.33
CA PRO A 265 -0.90 -5.78 -10.00
C PRO A 265 0.20 -5.11 -10.86
N TYR A 266 -0.18 -4.39 -11.91
CA TYR A 266 0.73 -3.61 -12.75
C TYR A 266 0.81 -2.13 -12.39
N MET A 267 -0.09 -1.63 -11.50
CA MET A 267 -0.15 -0.21 -11.16
C MET A 267 1.09 0.19 -10.36
N ILE A 268 1.89 1.12 -10.91
CA ILE A 268 3.07 1.63 -10.20
C ILE A 268 2.60 2.55 -9.08
N HIS A 269 3.02 2.21 -7.87
CA HIS A 269 2.70 2.95 -6.67
C HIS A 269 3.88 3.00 -5.70
N ALA A 270 3.81 3.91 -4.77
CA ALA A 270 4.80 4.12 -3.73
C ALA A 270 4.12 4.68 -2.48
N ALA A 271 4.89 5.02 -1.47
CA ALA A 271 4.38 5.82 -0.37
C ALA A 271 5.27 7.06 -0.17
N THR A 272 4.69 8.14 0.36
CA THR A 272 5.44 9.33 0.76
C THR A 272 5.92 9.23 2.21
N ASP A 273 6.85 10.07 2.61
CA ASP A 273 7.33 10.14 3.99
C ASP A 273 6.21 10.65 4.91
N ASN A 274 6.15 10.12 6.12
CA ASN A 274 5.26 10.66 7.15
C ASN A 274 5.96 11.86 7.81
N VAL A 275 5.43 13.05 7.58
CA VAL A 275 5.92 14.31 8.16
C VAL A 275 4.81 15.05 8.92
N ASP A 276 3.81 14.28 9.41
CA ASP A 276 2.66 14.80 10.15
C ASP A 276 3.11 15.64 11.35
N ALA A 277 2.60 16.89 11.41
CA ALA A 277 2.95 17.84 12.45
C ALA A 277 2.42 17.43 13.84
N MET A 278 1.35 16.64 13.87
CA MET A 278 0.79 16.09 15.11
C MET A 278 1.52 14.84 15.59
N CYS A 279 2.59 14.43 14.90
CA CYS A 279 3.37 13.24 15.25
C CYS A 279 2.54 11.95 15.34
N ARG A 280 1.58 11.74 14.44
CA ARG A 280 0.76 10.53 14.41
C ARG A 280 1.39 9.45 13.55
N ILE A 281 1.23 8.21 14.00
CA ILE A 281 1.67 7.02 13.27
C ILE A 281 0.60 6.68 12.20
N ARG A 282 0.99 6.63 10.93
CA ARG A 282 0.15 6.08 9.87
C ARG A 282 0.07 4.56 10.02
N LEU A 283 -1.13 4.01 9.98
CA LEU A 283 -1.38 2.58 9.96
C LEU A 283 -2.21 2.22 8.74
N SER A 284 -1.85 1.14 8.03
CA SER A 284 -2.58 0.62 6.88
C SER A 284 -2.41 -0.88 6.75
N THR A 285 -3.27 -1.50 5.96
CA THR A 285 -3.13 -2.90 5.57
C THR A 285 -3.24 -3.07 4.06
N ASP A 286 -2.48 -4.04 3.54
CA ASP A 286 -2.52 -4.49 2.15
C ASP A 286 -3.00 -5.94 2.14
N ILE A 287 -4.12 -6.18 1.49
CA ILE A 287 -4.71 -7.52 1.29
C ILE A 287 -4.93 -7.77 -0.19
N ARG A 288 -4.95 -9.02 -0.58
CA ARG A 288 -5.08 -9.40 -1.98
C ARG A 288 -6.17 -10.43 -2.17
N TYR A 289 -7.02 -10.16 -3.16
CA TYR A 289 -8.08 -11.05 -3.60
C TYR A 289 -7.89 -11.44 -5.06
N GLN A 290 -8.30 -12.64 -5.42
CA GLN A 290 -8.43 -13.07 -6.81
C GLN A 290 -9.53 -14.12 -6.96
N SER A 291 -9.96 -14.39 -8.20
CA SER A 291 -10.90 -15.49 -8.45
C SER A 291 -10.27 -16.83 -8.10
N ILE A 292 -11.03 -17.74 -7.48
CA ILE A 292 -10.59 -19.12 -7.23
C ILE A 292 -10.30 -19.93 -8.50
N ARG A 293 -10.73 -19.42 -9.67
CA ARG A 293 -10.50 -20.05 -10.97
C ARG A 293 -9.13 -19.78 -11.54
N GLU A 294 -8.42 -18.83 -10.94
CA GLU A 294 -7.13 -18.35 -11.41
C GLU A 294 -5.97 -19.01 -10.64
N GLU A 295 -4.82 -19.11 -11.27
CA GLU A 295 -3.61 -19.66 -10.66
C GLU A 295 -3.11 -18.78 -9.51
N LEU A 296 -2.96 -19.39 -8.33
CA LEU A 296 -2.47 -18.72 -7.12
C LEU A 296 -0.93 -18.76 -7.06
N ASP A 297 -0.34 -17.67 -6.60
CA ASP A 297 1.05 -17.73 -6.16
C ASP A 297 1.12 -18.44 -4.80
N VAL A 298 1.52 -19.70 -4.79
CA VAL A 298 1.56 -20.55 -3.59
C VAL A 298 2.44 -20.00 -2.47
N ARG A 299 3.40 -19.11 -2.78
CA ARG A 299 4.23 -18.44 -1.79
C ARG A 299 3.40 -17.50 -0.90
N TRP A 300 2.28 -17.01 -1.42
CA TRP A 300 1.33 -16.12 -0.73
C TRP A 300 0.27 -16.86 0.09
N GLU A 301 0.27 -18.18 0.07
CA GLU A 301 -0.59 -19.02 0.92
C GLU A 301 -0.07 -19.18 2.35
N ASN A 302 1.11 -18.64 2.64
CA ASN A 302 1.68 -18.58 3.97
C ASN A 302 1.50 -17.20 4.60
N HIS A 303 1.39 -17.16 5.93
CA HIS A 303 1.42 -15.88 6.64
C HIS A 303 2.75 -15.17 6.41
N TRP A 304 2.68 -13.85 6.36
CA TRP A 304 3.88 -13.02 6.28
C TRP A 304 4.83 -13.32 7.44
N THR A 305 6.12 -13.44 7.14
CA THR A 305 7.22 -13.50 8.11
C THR A 305 8.30 -12.50 7.69
N LEU A 306 9.18 -12.16 8.63
CA LEU A 306 10.29 -11.24 8.36
C LEU A 306 11.38 -11.83 7.48
N GLU A 307 11.45 -13.15 7.44
CA GLU A 307 12.46 -13.92 6.73
C GLU A 307 12.04 -14.26 5.30
N ASP A 308 10.84 -13.81 4.89
CA ASP A 308 10.33 -14.06 3.55
C ASP A 308 11.13 -13.30 2.49
N MET A 309 11.71 -14.04 1.57
CA MET A 309 12.44 -13.55 0.39
C MET A 309 11.64 -13.87 -0.87
N LEU A 310 10.52 -13.14 -1.07
CA LEU A 310 9.62 -13.36 -2.22
C LEU A 310 10.07 -12.68 -3.51
#